data_e0127b56aa455ee9e09f5ff5752e6228
#
_entry.id   e0127b56aa455ee9e09f5ff5752e6228
#
_cell.length_a   1.000
_cell.length_b   1.000
_cell.length_c   1.000
_cell.angle_alpha   90.00
_cell.angle_beta   90.00
_cell.angle_gamma   90.00
#
_symmetry.space_group_name_H-M   'P 1'
#
loop_
_entity.id
_entity.type
_entity.pdbx_description
1 polymer ?
#
loop_
_entity_poly.entity_id
_entity_poly.type
_entity_poly.pdbx_seq_one_letter_code
_entity_poly.pdbx_strand_id
1 'polypeptide(L)'
;MPYKEHASESGLGNVYIGKVDRDIVYNYIIEDLKEAIEYLPWMGEESYTVERMNKGFAKGLLAKVALFAGGWSVRDGNQFPDLDVEHHPTIPEMNGYFVGRPKNWKDYYELAAKQCAEILGATDNPHELDPSYENIWSTVNHLEYNKYNENLFEVAFGEGQNGDVGATMGYNLNRGVFNTTQGMGGAGYAATTAYYFYSFDPADTRRDVTCLLYTSDAADDT
;
A
#
# COMPACT_ATOMS: atom_id res chain seq x y z
N MET A 1 1.65 -20.16 0.47
CA MET A 1 1.18 -19.73 -0.86
C MET A 1 1.99 -20.44 -1.91
N PRO A 2 1.41 -21.02 -2.98
CA PRO A 2 2.21 -21.56 -4.08
C PRO A 2 3.02 -20.45 -4.74
N TYR A 3 4.29 -20.69 -5.01
CA TYR A 3 5.18 -19.74 -5.67
C TYR A 3 5.93 -20.45 -6.79
N LYS A 4 6.04 -19.80 -7.95
CA LYS A 4 6.81 -20.28 -9.10
C LYS A 4 7.92 -19.31 -9.40
N GLU A 5 9.14 -19.80 -9.38
CA GLU A 5 10.32 -19.04 -9.77
C GLU A 5 10.41 -18.85 -11.29
N HIS A 6 9.90 -19.81 -12.05
CA HIS A 6 9.93 -19.78 -13.52
C HIS A 6 8.51 -19.79 -14.11
N ALA A 7 8.37 -19.24 -15.29
CA ALA A 7 7.13 -19.26 -16.05
C ALA A 7 6.62 -20.70 -16.28
N SER A 8 5.31 -20.85 -16.44
CA SER A 8 4.72 -22.14 -16.76
C SER A 8 5.17 -22.63 -18.12
N GLU A 9 5.65 -23.87 -18.16
CA GLU A 9 6.04 -24.54 -19.42
C GLU A 9 4.80 -25.10 -20.14
N SER A 10 4.96 -25.35 -21.44
CA SER A 10 3.97 -26.05 -22.26
C SER A 10 3.86 -27.51 -21.77
N GLY A 11 2.80 -27.81 -21.09
CA GLY A 11 2.60 -29.08 -20.42
C GLY A 11 2.45 -28.86 -18.92
N LEU A 12 1.65 -29.66 -18.26
CA LEU A 12 1.27 -29.46 -16.87
C LEU A 12 2.37 -29.79 -15.85
N GLY A 13 3.64 -29.97 -16.30
CA GLY A 13 4.75 -30.47 -15.46
C GLY A 13 5.10 -29.61 -14.26
N ASN A 14 4.89 -28.30 -14.32
CA ASN A 14 5.20 -27.38 -13.23
C ASN A 14 3.96 -26.63 -12.70
N VAL A 15 2.76 -27.16 -12.91
CA VAL A 15 1.50 -26.55 -12.46
C VAL A 15 1.17 -26.94 -11.03
N TYR A 16 1.45 -28.20 -10.68
CA TYR A 16 1.15 -28.74 -9.34
C TYR A 16 2.35 -28.51 -8.40
N ILE A 17 2.38 -27.33 -7.79
CA ILE A 17 3.39 -26.97 -6.81
C ILE A 17 2.77 -26.84 -5.42
N GLY A 18 3.50 -27.27 -4.41
CA GLY A 18 3.13 -27.13 -3.02
C GLY A 18 3.25 -25.69 -2.52
N LYS A 19 2.87 -25.46 -1.29
CA LYS A 19 3.16 -24.20 -0.60
C LYS A 19 4.67 -24.08 -0.39
N VAL A 20 5.17 -22.88 -0.54
CA VAL A 20 6.54 -22.49 -0.21
C VAL A 20 6.51 -21.68 1.08
N ASP A 21 7.55 -21.78 1.88
CA ASP A 21 7.70 -20.95 3.07
C ASP A 21 7.68 -19.46 2.70
N ARG A 22 7.04 -18.66 3.55
CA ARG A 22 6.87 -17.24 3.27
C ARG A 22 8.18 -16.45 3.21
N ASP A 23 9.17 -16.86 4.03
CA ASP A 23 10.44 -16.13 4.10
C ASP A 23 11.25 -16.35 2.83
N ILE A 24 11.16 -17.55 2.23
CA ILE A 24 11.74 -17.81 0.91
C ILE A 24 11.11 -16.90 -0.14
N VAL A 25 9.77 -16.77 -0.15
CA VAL A 25 9.07 -15.89 -1.11
C VAL A 25 9.46 -14.43 -0.90
N TYR A 26 9.54 -13.96 0.35
CA TYR A 26 10.00 -12.60 0.63
C TYR A 26 11.42 -12.34 0.16
N ASN A 27 12.32 -13.30 0.31
CA ASN A 27 13.70 -13.16 -0.18
C ASN A 27 13.73 -13.00 -1.70
N TYR A 28 12.96 -13.79 -2.45
CA TYR A 28 12.87 -13.62 -3.91
C TYR A 28 12.35 -12.22 -4.28
N ILE A 29 11.27 -11.77 -3.65
CA ILE A 29 10.70 -10.43 -3.93
C ILE A 29 11.72 -9.32 -3.58
N ILE A 30 12.47 -9.48 -2.50
CA ILE A 30 13.50 -8.51 -2.09
C ILE A 30 14.65 -8.45 -3.11
N GLU A 31 15.12 -9.59 -3.59
CA GLU A 31 16.20 -9.64 -4.59
C GLU A 31 15.72 -9.08 -5.94
N ASP A 32 14.52 -9.44 -6.40
CA ASP A 32 13.92 -8.89 -7.62
C ASP A 32 13.78 -7.35 -7.54
N LEU A 33 13.36 -6.83 -6.38
CA LEU A 33 13.23 -5.38 -6.19
C LEU A 33 14.59 -4.68 -6.14
N LYS A 34 15.60 -5.28 -5.53
CA LYS A 34 16.97 -4.75 -5.54
C LYS A 34 17.52 -4.66 -6.95
N GLU A 35 17.33 -5.71 -7.74
CA GLU A 35 17.74 -5.72 -9.15
C GLU A 35 16.96 -4.65 -9.94
N ALA A 36 15.64 -4.59 -9.78
CA ALA A 36 14.81 -3.60 -10.47
C ALA A 36 15.24 -2.14 -10.20
N ILE A 37 15.63 -1.82 -8.97
CA ILE A 37 16.08 -0.48 -8.57
C ILE A 37 17.32 -0.04 -9.35
N GLU A 38 18.19 -0.96 -9.76
CA GLU A 38 19.40 -0.62 -10.54
C GLU A 38 19.05 -0.14 -11.96
N TYR A 39 18.00 -0.67 -12.56
CA TYR A 39 17.62 -0.40 -13.94
C TYR A 39 16.50 0.62 -14.11
N LEU A 40 15.66 0.81 -13.10
CA LEU A 40 14.53 1.73 -13.18
C LEU A 40 14.99 3.19 -13.10
N PRO A 41 14.49 4.07 -13.99
CA PRO A 41 14.70 5.51 -13.88
C PRO A 41 13.87 6.10 -12.75
N TRP A 42 14.23 7.31 -12.32
CA TRP A 42 13.35 8.12 -11.49
C TRP A 42 12.12 8.58 -12.26
N MET A 43 11.06 8.91 -11.53
CA MET A 43 9.89 9.55 -12.12
C MET A 43 10.29 10.89 -12.76
N GLY A 44 9.76 11.16 -13.97
CA GLY A 44 10.13 12.33 -14.78
C GLY A 44 11.28 12.08 -15.74
N GLU A 45 12.09 11.05 -15.56
CA GLU A 45 13.09 10.62 -16.54
C GLU A 45 12.45 9.71 -17.59
N GLU A 46 12.94 9.73 -18.82
CA GLU A 46 12.51 8.83 -19.91
C GLU A 46 10.98 8.74 -20.10
N SER A 47 10.24 9.80 -19.79
CA SER A 47 8.77 9.82 -19.83
C SER A 47 8.10 8.89 -18.80
N TYR A 48 8.77 8.57 -17.71
CA TYR A 48 8.17 7.86 -16.59
C TYR A 48 7.29 8.81 -15.76
N THR A 49 5.99 8.50 -15.74
CA THR A 49 5.00 9.18 -14.91
C THR A 49 4.73 8.37 -13.65
N VAL A 50 3.91 8.90 -12.75
CA VAL A 50 3.45 8.22 -11.53
C VAL A 50 2.70 6.91 -11.81
N GLU A 51 2.14 6.74 -13.00
CA GLU A 51 1.42 5.52 -13.45
C GLU A 51 2.36 4.41 -13.93
N ARG A 52 3.65 4.68 -14.02
CA ARG A 52 4.67 3.69 -14.38
C ARG A 52 5.54 3.37 -13.18
N MET A 53 5.84 2.08 -13.04
CA MET A 53 6.77 1.63 -11.99
C MET A 53 8.13 2.29 -12.22
N ASN A 54 8.57 3.09 -11.25
CA ASN A 54 9.79 3.89 -11.27
C ASN A 54 10.68 3.52 -10.08
N LYS A 55 11.89 4.08 -10.04
CA LYS A 55 12.87 3.82 -8.98
C LYS A 55 12.35 4.16 -7.58
N GLY A 56 11.65 5.29 -7.43
CA GLY A 56 11.06 5.70 -6.15
C GLY A 56 10.03 4.68 -5.66
N PHE A 57 9.15 4.22 -6.54
CA PHE A 57 8.18 3.17 -6.23
C PHE A 57 8.87 1.86 -5.81
N ALA A 58 9.87 1.40 -6.59
CA ALA A 58 10.56 0.15 -6.28
C ALA A 58 11.27 0.20 -4.90
N LYS A 59 11.90 1.33 -4.56
CA LYS A 59 12.50 1.56 -3.23
C LYS A 59 11.45 1.58 -2.12
N GLY A 60 10.34 2.30 -2.31
CA GLY A 60 9.23 2.35 -1.34
C GLY A 60 8.59 0.97 -1.14
N LEU A 61 8.40 0.21 -2.22
CA LEU A 61 7.89 -1.15 -2.15
C LEU A 61 8.87 -2.09 -1.45
N LEU A 62 10.17 -1.99 -1.75
CA LEU A 62 11.20 -2.77 -1.06
C LEU A 62 11.20 -2.49 0.45
N ALA A 63 11.11 -1.22 0.85
CA ALA A 63 11.00 -0.86 2.27
C ALA A 63 9.78 -1.51 2.92
N LYS A 64 8.61 -1.42 2.28
CA LYS A 64 7.38 -2.04 2.77
C LYS A 64 7.49 -3.56 2.87
N VAL A 65 7.98 -4.21 1.83
CA VAL A 65 8.17 -5.68 1.81
C VAL A 65 9.14 -6.12 2.90
N ALA A 66 10.24 -5.41 3.11
CA ALA A 66 11.22 -5.70 4.15
C ALA A 66 10.61 -5.61 5.56
N LEU A 67 9.79 -4.58 5.85
CA LEU A 67 9.06 -4.48 7.13
C LEU A 67 8.13 -5.68 7.37
N PHE A 68 7.42 -6.13 6.33
CA PHE A 68 6.58 -7.33 6.45
C PHE A 68 7.40 -8.61 6.58
N ALA A 69 8.53 -8.73 5.88
CA ALA A 69 9.42 -9.88 5.99
C ALA A 69 9.98 -10.04 7.41
N GLY A 70 10.45 -8.95 8.01
CA GLY A 70 10.96 -8.93 9.40
C GLY A 70 9.87 -8.96 10.48
N GLY A 71 8.58 -8.84 10.11
CA GLY A 71 7.47 -8.74 11.05
C GLY A 71 6.98 -10.07 11.61
N TRP A 72 6.22 -9.97 12.71
CA TRP A 72 5.53 -11.09 13.31
C TRP A 72 4.41 -11.63 12.40
N SER A 73 4.31 -12.94 12.28
CA SER A 73 3.25 -13.59 11.50
C SER A 73 3.03 -15.03 11.94
N VAL A 74 1.86 -15.56 11.58
CA VAL A 74 1.53 -16.96 11.78
C VAL A 74 2.41 -17.82 10.87
N ARG A 75 2.99 -18.88 11.46
CA ARG A 75 3.87 -19.86 10.80
C ARG A 75 3.37 -21.25 11.03
N ASP A 76 3.59 -22.11 10.05
CA ASP A 76 3.20 -23.51 10.06
C ASP A 76 4.43 -24.39 10.31
N GLY A 77 4.68 -24.70 11.58
CA GLY A 77 5.77 -25.57 11.98
C GLY A 77 5.57 -27.02 11.58
N ASN A 78 4.35 -27.45 11.26
CA ASN A 78 4.10 -28.81 10.76
C ASN A 78 4.59 -28.99 9.32
N GLN A 79 4.37 -27.97 8.49
CA GLN A 79 4.79 -28.01 7.10
C GLN A 79 6.25 -27.59 6.92
N PHE A 80 6.72 -26.66 7.76
CA PHE A 80 8.07 -26.08 7.71
C PHE A 80 8.76 -26.18 9.07
N PRO A 81 9.23 -27.39 9.46
CA PRO A 81 9.78 -27.64 10.80
C PRO A 81 11.12 -26.95 11.06
N ASP A 82 11.87 -26.66 10.00
CA ASP A 82 13.24 -26.13 10.09
C ASP A 82 13.29 -24.58 10.02
N LEU A 83 12.22 -23.91 10.46
CA LEU A 83 12.14 -22.45 10.47
C LEU A 83 13.15 -21.83 11.45
N ASP A 84 14.01 -20.94 10.95
CA ASP A 84 14.93 -20.15 11.77
C ASP A 84 14.26 -18.85 12.25
N VAL A 85 13.37 -18.97 13.23
CA VAL A 85 12.50 -17.89 13.71
C VAL A 85 12.54 -17.75 15.22
N GLU A 86 12.16 -16.55 15.68
CA GLU A 86 11.82 -16.29 17.08
C GLU A 86 10.32 -16.50 17.26
N HIS A 87 9.93 -17.27 18.29
CA HIS A 87 8.54 -17.41 18.70
C HIS A 87 8.09 -16.18 19.49
N HIS A 88 6.83 -15.80 19.33
CA HIS A 88 6.27 -14.73 20.14
C HIS A 88 6.13 -15.19 21.60
N PRO A 89 6.68 -14.46 22.59
CA PRO A 89 6.84 -14.94 23.95
C PRO A 89 5.52 -15.17 24.68
N THR A 90 4.43 -14.51 24.27
CA THR A 90 3.14 -14.54 24.97
C THR A 90 2.01 -15.19 24.18
N ILE A 91 2.25 -15.64 22.95
CA ILE A 91 1.26 -16.33 22.13
C ILE A 91 1.63 -17.81 22.05
N PRO A 92 0.85 -18.69 22.68
CA PRO A 92 1.13 -20.11 22.70
C PRO A 92 0.92 -20.73 21.30
N GLU A 93 1.71 -21.73 21.01
CA GLU A 93 1.55 -22.57 19.83
C GLU A 93 0.22 -23.32 19.87
N MET A 94 -0.44 -23.43 18.72
CA MET A 94 -1.69 -24.16 18.58
C MET A 94 -1.68 -25.04 17.34
N ASN A 95 -1.74 -26.37 17.55
CA ASN A 95 -1.77 -27.37 16.47
C ASN A 95 -0.56 -27.23 15.50
N GLY A 96 0.63 -26.92 16.01
CA GLY A 96 1.82 -26.71 15.19
C GLY A 96 1.90 -25.33 14.51
N TYR A 97 0.87 -24.49 14.69
CA TYR A 97 0.91 -23.09 14.25
C TYR A 97 1.35 -22.20 15.39
N PHE A 98 2.22 -21.27 15.10
CA PHE A 98 2.71 -20.29 16.07
C PHE A 98 2.92 -18.91 15.42
N VAL A 99 3.02 -17.89 16.25
CA VAL A 99 3.40 -16.55 15.81
C VAL A 99 4.90 -16.40 15.99
N GLY A 100 5.59 -16.12 14.90
CA GLY A 100 7.03 -15.96 14.89
C GLY A 100 7.50 -14.90 13.90
N ARG A 101 8.76 -14.53 14.01
CA ARG A 101 9.47 -13.68 13.04
C ARG A 101 10.87 -14.24 12.76
N PRO A 102 11.47 -13.94 11.60
CA PRO A 102 12.83 -14.41 11.32
C PRO A 102 13.82 -13.83 12.34
N LYS A 103 14.83 -14.61 12.73
CA LYS A 103 15.83 -14.14 13.71
C LYS A 103 16.63 -12.94 13.23
N ASN A 104 16.80 -12.81 11.92
CA ASN A 104 17.47 -11.68 11.28
C ASN A 104 16.51 -10.50 10.96
N TRP A 105 15.41 -10.38 11.68
CA TRP A 105 14.41 -9.34 11.46
C TRP A 105 14.98 -7.90 11.46
N LYS A 106 16.07 -7.67 12.20
CA LYS A 106 16.72 -6.35 12.25
C LYS A 106 17.30 -5.95 10.91
N ASP A 107 17.89 -6.91 10.17
CA ASP A 107 18.48 -6.66 8.85
C ASP A 107 17.40 -6.18 7.86
N TYR A 108 16.19 -6.75 7.94
CA TYR A 108 15.05 -6.29 7.15
C TYR A 108 14.60 -4.88 7.52
N TYR A 109 14.60 -4.53 8.81
CA TYR A 109 14.22 -3.20 9.26
C TYR A 109 15.29 -2.16 8.89
N GLU A 110 16.56 -2.52 8.97
CA GLU A 110 17.66 -1.69 8.50
C GLU A 110 17.60 -1.47 6.98
N LEU A 111 17.29 -2.53 6.21
CA LEU A 111 17.06 -2.42 4.78
C LEU A 111 15.90 -1.44 4.48
N ALA A 112 14.77 -1.56 5.18
CA ALA A 112 13.63 -0.67 5.02
C ALA A 112 14.00 0.79 5.32
N ALA A 113 14.67 1.04 6.45
CA ALA A 113 15.13 2.38 6.85
C ALA A 113 16.10 2.97 5.81
N LYS A 114 17.02 2.15 5.29
CA LYS A 114 17.95 2.56 4.24
C LYS A 114 17.22 2.99 2.97
N GLN A 115 16.25 2.21 2.49
CA GLN A 115 15.50 2.55 1.29
C GLN A 115 14.71 3.86 1.45
N CYS A 116 14.07 4.07 2.59
CA CYS A 116 13.39 5.34 2.89
C CYS A 116 14.37 6.51 2.94
N ALA A 117 15.52 6.35 3.60
CA ALA A 117 16.54 7.38 3.67
C ALA A 117 17.12 7.73 2.28
N GLU A 118 17.29 6.74 1.41
CA GLU A 118 17.78 6.95 0.05
C GLU A 118 16.75 7.69 -0.81
N ILE A 119 15.45 7.48 -0.63
CA ILE A 119 14.42 8.30 -1.29
C ILE A 119 14.50 9.74 -0.81
N LEU A 120 14.55 9.96 0.51
CA LEU A 120 14.51 11.31 1.10
C LEU A 120 15.80 12.09 0.90
N GLY A 121 16.94 11.42 0.74
CA GLY A 121 18.27 12.03 0.67
C GLY A 121 18.89 12.11 -0.71
N ALA A 122 18.28 11.51 -1.73
CA ALA A 122 18.82 11.56 -3.09
C ALA A 122 18.67 12.96 -3.69
N THR A 123 19.74 13.48 -4.29
CA THR A 123 19.75 14.82 -4.91
C THR A 123 19.04 14.86 -6.26
N ASP A 124 18.89 13.71 -6.90
CA ASP A 124 18.17 13.46 -8.16
C ASP A 124 16.73 12.98 -7.95
N ASN A 125 16.31 12.89 -6.70
CA ASN A 125 14.97 12.46 -6.33
C ASN A 125 13.92 13.52 -6.69
N PRO A 126 12.91 13.20 -7.49
CA PRO A 126 11.83 14.14 -7.85
C PRO A 126 10.71 14.21 -6.80
N HIS A 127 10.76 13.38 -5.76
CA HIS A 127 9.69 13.24 -4.78
C HIS A 127 9.87 14.17 -3.60
N GLU A 128 8.85 14.98 -3.33
CA GLU A 128 8.77 15.88 -2.17
C GLU A 128 7.40 15.72 -1.51
N LEU A 129 7.32 15.98 -0.22
CA LEU A 129 6.01 16.04 0.45
C LEU A 129 5.26 17.30 0.00
N ASP A 130 4.01 17.14 -0.37
CA ASP A 130 3.13 18.28 -0.64
C ASP A 130 2.86 19.03 0.67
N PRO A 131 3.07 20.35 0.72
CA PRO A 131 2.79 21.13 1.92
C PRO A 131 1.29 21.15 2.29
N SER A 132 0.41 20.77 1.37
CA SER A 132 -1.03 20.64 1.59
C SER A 132 -1.49 19.20 1.44
N TYR A 133 -1.87 18.58 2.55
CA TYR A 133 -2.43 17.23 2.53
C TYR A 133 -3.72 17.13 1.68
N GLU A 134 -4.54 18.18 1.66
CA GLU A 134 -5.75 18.26 0.82
C GLU A 134 -5.41 18.26 -0.67
N ASN A 135 -4.32 18.92 -1.06
CA ASN A 135 -3.93 19.01 -2.46
C ASN A 135 -3.63 17.66 -3.11
N ILE A 136 -3.14 16.68 -2.33
CA ILE A 136 -2.90 15.32 -2.82
C ILE A 136 -4.20 14.69 -3.33
N TRP A 137 -5.27 14.83 -2.57
CA TRP A 137 -6.60 14.32 -2.92
C TRP A 137 -7.25 15.11 -4.05
N SER A 138 -7.09 16.43 -4.04
CA SER A 138 -7.63 17.32 -5.05
C SER A 138 -7.05 17.02 -6.43
N THR A 139 -5.73 16.90 -6.55
CA THR A 139 -5.05 16.60 -7.83
C THR A 139 -5.47 15.26 -8.41
N VAL A 140 -5.54 14.21 -7.60
CA VAL A 140 -5.99 12.89 -8.05
C VAL A 140 -7.45 12.94 -8.55
N ASN A 141 -8.33 13.63 -7.83
CA ASN A 141 -9.74 13.75 -8.22
C ASN A 141 -9.96 14.62 -9.48
N HIS A 142 -9.05 15.52 -9.77
CA HIS A 142 -9.08 16.32 -10.99
C HIS A 142 -8.31 15.69 -12.16
N LEU A 143 -7.80 14.48 -11.99
CA LEU A 143 -6.96 13.78 -12.97
C LEU A 143 -5.69 14.58 -13.34
N GLU A 144 -5.13 15.27 -12.36
CA GLU A 144 -3.92 16.07 -12.49
C GLU A 144 -2.74 15.36 -11.80
N TYR A 145 -1.55 15.58 -12.31
CA TYR A 145 -0.34 15.12 -11.62
C TYR A 145 0.05 16.07 -10.50
N ASN A 146 0.37 15.50 -9.33
CA ASN A 146 0.87 16.30 -8.22
C ASN A 146 2.26 16.85 -8.54
N LYS A 147 2.41 18.17 -8.49
CA LYS A 147 3.67 18.85 -8.82
C LYS A 147 4.84 18.53 -7.89
N TYR A 148 4.55 18.04 -6.69
CA TYR A 148 5.55 17.61 -5.71
C TYR A 148 5.92 16.13 -5.87
N ASN A 149 5.19 15.39 -6.72
CA ASN A 149 5.39 13.98 -6.94
C ASN A 149 5.40 13.15 -5.63
N GLU A 150 4.56 13.54 -4.66
CA GLU A 150 4.50 12.83 -3.37
C GLU A 150 4.08 11.38 -3.55
N ASN A 151 3.16 11.11 -4.46
CA ASN A 151 2.77 9.75 -4.82
C ASN A 151 3.89 9.07 -5.60
N LEU A 152 4.41 7.95 -5.09
CA LEU A 152 5.45 7.18 -5.75
C LEU A 152 4.93 6.37 -6.94
N PHE A 153 3.66 5.96 -6.88
CA PHE A 153 2.99 5.18 -7.91
C PHE A 153 1.48 5.25 -7.75
N GLU A 154 0.79 5.38 -8.87
CA GLU A 154 -0.68 5.40 -8.92
C GLU A 154 -1.19 4.41 -9.97
N VAL A 155 -2.30 3.75 -9.67
CA VAL A 155 -3.06 2.98 -10.64
C VAL A 155 -4.22 3.84 -11.12
N ALA A 156 -4.06 4.45 -12.29
CA ALA A 156 -5.10 5.28 -12.89
C ALA A 156 -6.16 4.41 -13.56
N PHE A 157 -7.42 4.61 -13.16
CA PHE A 157 -8.56 3.90 -13.74
C PHE A 157 -9.22 4.65 -14.91
N GLY A 158 -8.77 5.84 -15.22
CA GLY A 158 -9.32 6.70 -16.26
C GLY A 158 -10.68 7.29 -15.94
N GLU A 159 -11.17 8.11 -16.84
CA GLU A 159 -12.46 8.81 -16.73
C GLU A 159 -13.62 7.85 -17.03
N GLY A 160 -14.75 8.09 -16.39
CA GLY A 160 -15.98 7.34 -16.61
C GLY A 160 -16.10 6.09 -15.71
N GLN A 161 -16.68 5.01 -16.22
CA GLN A 161 -16.95 3.79 -15.45
C GLN A 161 -15.86 2.72 -15.58
N ASN A 162 -14.62 3.14 -15.78
CA ASN A 162 -13.52 2.21 -16.03
C ASN A 162 -12.90 1.59 -14.76
N GLY A 163 -13.40 1.93 -13.58
CA GLY A 163 -12.95 1.35 -12.33
C GLY A 163 -13.99 1.49 -11.22
N ASP A 164 -14.12 0.46 -10.42
CA ASP A 164 -15.10 0.39 -9.33
C ASP A 164 -14.61 1.00 -8.01
N VAL A 165 -13.35 1.45 -7.92
CA VAL A 165 -12.78 1.90 -6.65
C VAL A 165 -13.52 3.13 -6.13
N GLY A 166 -13.74 4.14 -6.96
CA GLY A 166 -14.50 5.34 -6.59
C GLY A 166 -15.96 5.02 -6.26
N ALA A 167 -16.59 4.16 -7.03
CA ALA A 167 -17.97 3.74 -6.79
C ALA A 167 -18.12 2.88 -5.53
N THR A 168 -17.13 2.03 -5.25
CA THR A 168 -17.14 1.11 -4.10
C THR A 168 -16.80 1.79 -2.80
N MET A 169 -15.79 2.68 -2.80
CA MET A 169 -15.27 3.37 -1.63
C MET A 169 -15.92 4.73 -1.40
N GLY A 170 -16.53 5.31 -2.45
CA GLY A 170 -17.13 6.62 -2.40
C GLY A 170 -18.42 6.67 -1.57
N TYR A 171 -18.69 7.85 -1.03
CA TYR A 171 -19.92 8.10 -0.27
C TYR A 171 -21.14 8.12 -1.18
N ASN A 172 -22.23 7.49 -0.73
CA ASN A 172 -23.49 7.48 -1.47
C ASN A 172 -24.23 8.80 -1.25
N LEU A 173 -24.15 9.69 -2.22
CA LEU A 173 -24.85 10.97 -2.17
C LEU A 173 -26.31 10.79 -2.57
N ASN A 174 -27.25 11.25 -1.72
CA ASN A 174 -28.67 11.20 -2.02
C ASN A 174 -29.01 12.18 -3.17
N ARG A 175 -29.66 11.66 -4.21
CA ARG A 175 -30.09 12.44 -5.39
C ARG A 175 -30.88 13.71 -5.03
N GLY A 176 -31.68 13.68 -3.97
CA GLY A 176 -32.53 14.78 -3.54
C GLY A 176 -31.75 15.98 -2.96
N VAL A 177 -30.59 15.74 -2.37
CA VAL A 177 -29.80 16.79 -1.71
C VAL A 177 -28.97 17.59 -2.72
N PHE A 178 -28.44 16.94 -3.76
CA PHE A 178 -27.53 17.58 -4.71
C PHE A 178 -28.13 17.89 -6.09
N ASN A 179 -29.45 17.74 -6.22
CA ASN A 179 -30.19 18.03 -7.48
C ASN A 179 -29.53 17.44 -8.75
N THR A 180 -28.92 16.28 -8.62
CA THR A 180 -28.27 15.57 -9.71
C THR A 180 -29.26 14.64 -10.39
N THR A 181 -29.39 14.76 -11.70
CA THR A 181 -30.26 13.88 -12.54
C THR A 181 -29.71 12.47 -12.66
N GLN A 182 -28.42 12.31 -12.44
CA GLN A 182 -27.75 11.02 -12.35
C GLN A 182 -27.29 10.84 -10.90
N GLY A 183 -27.68 9.74 -10.28
CA GLY A 183 -27.19 9.44 -8.94
C GLY A 183 -25.69 9.24 -8.99
N MET A 184 -24.97 10.19 -8.45
CA MET A 184 -23.57 10.00 -8.11
C MET A 184 -23.55 9.18 -6.82
N GLY A 185 -23.40 7.89 -6.94
CA GLY A 185 -23.46 7.04 -5.78
C GLY A 185 -22.26 6.13 -5.75
N GLY A 186 -21.39 6.36 -4.81
CA GLY A 186 -20.56 5.30 -4.27
C GLY A 186 -21.42 4.37 -3.40
N ALA A 187 -21.06 3.11 -3.29
CA ALA A 187 -21.77 2.13 -2.47
C ALA A 187 -21.58 2.37 -0.96
N GLY A 188 -20.56 3.18 -0.58
CA GLY A 188 -20.28 3.51 0.82
C GLY A 188 -19.89 2.30 1.68
N TYR A 189 -19.26 1.30 1.09
CA TYR A 189 -18.88 0.07 1.80
C TYR A 189 -17.77 0.26 2.84
N ALA A 190 -16.99 1.31 2.70
CA ALA A 190 -15.98 1.66 3.68
C ALA A 190 -16.31 3.01 4.32
N ALA A 191 -16.47 3.00 5.64
CA ALA A 191 -16.67 4.20 6.43
C ALA A 191 -15.71 4.20 7.61
N THR A 192 -15.25 5.39 7.99
CA THR A 192 -14.43 5.57 9.17
C THR A 192 -15.29 5.44 10.43
N THR A 193 -14.70 4.90 11.50
CA THR A 193 -15.37 4.85 12.81
C THR A 193 -15.24 6.19 13.51
N ALA A 194 -16.19 6.52 14.40
CA ALA A 194 -16.08 7.71 15.26
C ALA A 194 -14.77 7.71 16.07
N TYR A 195 -14.32 6.51 16.53
CA TYR A 195 -13.06 6.38 17.23
C TYR A 195 -11.86 6.87 16.36
N TYR A 196 -11.85 6.53 15.08
CA TYR A 196 -10.79 6.97 14.18
C TYR A 196 -10.77 8.50 14.05
N PHE A 197 -11.94 9.15 13.91
CA PHE A 197 -12.02 10.60 13.89
C PHE A 197 -11.47 11.24 15.17
N TYR A 198 -11.86 10.74 16.34
CA TYR A 198 -11.42 11.27 17.63
C TYR A 198 -9.99 10.87 18.01
N SER A 199 -9.34 10.00 17.25
CA SER A 199 -7.94 9.65 17.45
C SER A 199 -6.97 10.69 16.88
N PHE A 200 -7.43 11.58 16.02
CA PHE A 200 -6.64 12.70 15.55
C PHE A 200 -6.51 13.79 16.63
N ASP A 201 -5.34 14.44 16.68
CA ASP A 201 -5.23 15.69 17.44
C ASP A 201 -6.20 16.71 16.85
N PRO A 202 -6.93 17.50 17.67
CA PRO A 202 -7.84 18.54 17.18
C PRO A 202 -7.18 19.58 16.25
N ALA A 203 -5.87 19.78 16.37
CA ALA A 203 -5.09 20.67 15.52
C ALA A 203 -4.60 20.01 14.23
N ASP A 204 -4.78 18.70 14.06
CA ASP A 204 -4.35 17.98 12.87
C ASP A 204 -5.34 18.19 11.71
N THR A 205 -4.95 19.04 10.77
CA THR A 205 -5.78 19.38 9.59
C THR A 205 -6.10 18.18 8.70
N ARG A 206 -5.34 17.08 8.79
CA ARG A 206 -5.60 15.85 8.03
C ARG A 206 -6.90 15.18 8.43
N ARG A 207 -7.33 15.40 9.67
CA ARG A 207 -8.61 14.89 10.19
C ARG A 207 -9.78 15.31 9.30
N ASP A 208 -9.89 16.60 9.02
CA ASP A 208 -11.04 17.17 8.35
C ASP A 208 -11.03 16.89 6.83
N VAL A 209 -9.87 16.65 6.26
CA VAL A 209 -9.71 16.16 4.88
C VAL A 209 -10.05 14.68 4.75
N THR A 210 -9.61 13.85 5.70
CA THR A 210 -9.81 12.40 5.65
C THR A 210 -11.21 11.97 6.08
N CYS A 211 -11.80 12.68 7.04
CA CYS A 211 -13.06 12.32 7.66
C CYS A 211 -14.13 13.37 7.31
N LEU A 212 -14.93 13.09 6.28
CA LEU A 212 -16.13 13.88 6.04
C LEU A 212 -17.17 13.53 7.10
N LEU A 213 -17.28 14.36 8.13
CA LEU A 213 -18.42 14.36 9.03
C LEU A 213 -19.52 15.19 8.38
N TYR A 214 -20.57 14.51 7.95
CA TYR A 214 -21.82 15.19 7.65
C TYR A 214 -22.44 15.57 9.01
N THR A 215 -22.13 16.76 9.48
CA THR A 215 -22.86 17.31 10.59
C THR A 215 -24.22 17.78 10.08
N SER A 216 -25.27 17.41 10.78
CA SER A 216 -26.63 17.90 10.53
C SER A 216 -26.78 19.41 10.74
N ASP A 217 -25.71 20.09 11.11
CA ASP A 217 -25.66 21.53 11.38
C ASP A 217 -25.74 22.41 10.12
N ALA A 218 -25.55 21.82 8.93
CA ALA A 218 -25.81 22.56 7.69
C ALA A 218 -27.31 22.88 7.46
N ALA A 219 -28.19 22.38 8.31
CA ALA A 219 -29.63 22.66 8.24
C ALA A 219 -30.07 23.84 9.13
N ASP A 220 -29.21 24.27 10.07
CA ASP A 220 -29.53 25.36 11.00
C ASP A 220 -29.05 26.76 10.55
N ASP A 221 -28.33 26.84 9.42
CA ASP A 221 -27.87 28.12 8.84
C ASP A 221 -28.77 28.66 7.70
N THR A 222 -30.06 28.26 7.64
CA THR A 222 -31.04 28.84 6.72
C THR A 222 -32.13 29.58 7.42
#